data_8c3c81f657b7527c66d78f5dee59627c
#
_entry.id   8c3c81f657b7527c66d78f5dee59627c
#
_cell.length_a   1.000
_cell.length_b   1.000
_cell.length_c   1.000
_cell.angle_alpha   90.00
_cell.angle_beta   90.00
_cell.angle_gamma   90.00
#
_symmetry.space_group_name_H-M   'P 1'
#
loop_
_entity.id
_entity.type
_entity.pdbx_description
1 polymer ?
#
loop_
_entity_poly.entity_id
_entity_poly.type
_entity_poly.pdbx_seq_one_letter_code
_entity_poly.pdbx_strand_id
1 'polypeptide(L)'
;MAYYIGQALGIIVTIGAILTMQIKNRKPMLIVSAVVNVLSALNILLLDKFSSGVIICLVAVLQIIDSLWHETKNTEVSLAEKIIFFVLYVAGGIFGFEKGIDILSIIAAVLYMLAMFQKKEQHIRLFLLGNMATWTVYHTVLGSTAVFAQIAGIISSLIALYRYRKSK
;
A
#
# COMPACT_ATOMS: atom_id res chain seq x y z
N MET A 1 -14.76 0.73 -23.03
CA MET A 1 -13.48 -0.01 -23.10
C MET A 1 -12.60 0.28 -21.89
N ALA A 2 -12.30 1.54 -21.53
CA ALA A 2 -11.46 1.89 -20.36
C ALA A 2 -11.95 1.27 -19.04
N TYR A 3 -13.27 1.27 -18.76
CA TYR A 3 -13.86 0.68 -17.57
C TYR A 3 -13.51 -0.82 -17.42
N TYR A 4 -13.65 -1.62 -18.47
CA TYR A 4 -13.35 -3.07 -18.42
C TYR A 4 -11.85 -3.33 -18.23
N ILE A 5 -10.99 -2.52 -18.82
CA ILE A 5 -9.53 -2.59 -18.60
C ILE A 5 -9.23 -2.24 -17.14
N GLY A 6 -9.88 -1.20 -16.60
CA GLY A 6 -9.78 -0.83 -15.19
C GLY A 6 -10.16 -1.99 -14.27
N GLN A 7 -11.30 -2.66 -14.50
CA GLN A 7 -11.72 -3.81 -13.68
C GLN A 7 -10.72 -4.97 -13.75
N ALA A 8 -10.20 -5.29 -14.94
CA ALA A 8 -9.18 -6.33 -15.11
C ALA A 8 -7.89 -5.98 -14.35
N LEU A 9 -7.44 -4.72 -14.42
CA LEU A 9 -6.29 -4.24 -13.64
C LEU A 9 -6.54 -4.37 -12.13
N GLY A 10 -7.74 -4.08 -11.65
CA GLY A 10 -8.11 -4.24 -10.24
C GLY A 10 -7.92 -5.68 -9.74
N ILE A 11 -8.26 -6.68 -10.55
CA ILE A 11 -8.04 -8.09 -10.23
C ILE A 11 -6.53 -8.38 -10.14
N ILE A 12 -5.74 -7.90 -11.11
CA ILE A 12 -4.28 -8.08 -11.12
C ILE A 12 -3.65 -7.43 -9.90
N VAL A 13 -4.07 -6.21 -9.55
CA VAL A 13 -3.63 -5.48 -8.35
C VAL A 13 -3.93 -6.30 -7.09
N THR A 14 -5.13 -6.88 -6.99
CA THR A 14 -5.52 -7.70 -5.83
C THR A 14 -4.62 -8.93 -5.70
N ILE A 15 -4.39 -9.66 -6.79
CA ILE A 15 -3.49 -10.81 -6.81
C ILE A 15 -2.06 -10.38 -6.44
N GLY A 16 -1.57 -9.29 -7.01
CA GLY A 16 -0.25 -8.75 -6.71
C GLY A 16 -0.09 -8.36 -5.24
N ALA A 17 -1.08 -7.72 -4.64
CA ALA A 17 -1.09 -7.37 -3.23
C ALA A 17 -1.03 -8.62 -2.32
N ILE A 18 -1.80 -9.66 -2.62
CA ILE A 18 -1.77 -10.94 -1.90
C ILE A 18 -0.37 -11.58 -2.02
N LEU A 19 0.18 -11.63 -3.23
CA LEU A 19 1.51 -12.20 -3.48
C LEU A 19 2.60 -11.45 -2.73
N THR A 20 2.53 -10.11 -2.66
CA THR A 20 3.48 -9.29 -1.90
C THR A 20 3.63 -9.77 -0.45
N MET A 21 2.52 -10.17 0.20
CA MET A 21 2.54 -10.66 1.59
C MET A 21 3.25 -12.01 1.72
N GLN A 22 3.26 -12.83 0.67
CA GLN A 22 3.88 -14.17 0.68
C GLN A 22 5.38 -14.14 0.35
N ILE A 23 5.91 -13.02 -0.12
CA ILE A 23 7.35 -12.87 -0.42
C ILE A 23 8.14 -12.82 0.88
N LYS A 24 9.14 -13.72 1.01
CA LYS A 24 9.96 -13.83 2.22
C LYS A 24 10.96 -12.67 2.36
N ASN A 25 11.62 -12.30 1.28
CA ASN A 25 12.72 -11.32 1.29
C ASN A 25 12.20 -9.90 1.04
N ARG A 26 12.78 -8.90 1.75
CA ARG A 26 12.37 -7.50 1.67
C ARG A 26 12.52 -6.90 0.26
N LYS A 27 13.66 -7.09 -0.39
CA LYS A 27 13.93 -6.47 -1.71
C LYS A 27 12.90 -6.87 -2.79
N PRO A 28 12.64 -8.17 -3.07
CA PRO A 28 11.59 -8.54 -4.02
C PRO A 28 10.18 -8.13 -3.54
N MET A 29 9.90 -8.12 -2.23
CA MET A 29 8.64 -7.60 -1.69
C MET A 29 8.43 -6.13 -2.08
N LEU A 30 9.45 -5.28 -1.93
CA LEU A 30 9.39 -3.87 -2.30
C LEU A 30 9.19 -3.70 -3.82
N ILE A 31 9.90 -4.48 -4.65
CA ILE A 31 9.76 -4.41 -6.12
C ILE A 31 8.33 -4.76 -6.54
N VAL A 32 7.77 -5.85 -6.02
CA VAL A 32 6.38 -6.23 -6.34
C VAL A 32 5.41 -5.17 -5.83
N SER A 33 5.62 -4.61 -4.63
CA SER A 33 4.82 -3.50 -4.11
C SER A 33 4.86 -2.27 -5.02
N ALA A 34 6.01 -1.92 -5.60
CA ALA A 34 6.12 -0.79 -6.54
C ALA A 34 5.26 -1.05 -7.78
N VAL A 35 5.38 -2.24 -8.38
CA VAL A 35 4.56 -2.64 -9.55
C VAL A 35 3.07 -2.58 -9.21
N VAL A 36 2.67 -3.11 -8.06
CA VAL A 36 1.27 -3.08 -7.60
C VAL A 36 0.77 -1.65 -7.46
N ASN A 37 1.56 -0.73 -6.89
CA ASN A 37 1.16 0.67 -6.74
C ASN A 37 1.04 1.40 -8.09
N VAL A 38 1.93 1.13 -9.05
CA VAL A 38 1.80 1.67 -10.42
C VAL A 38 0.52 1.18 -11.08
N LEU A 39 0.24 -0.13 -11.00
CA LEU A 39 -1.00 -0.71 -11.54
C LEU A 39 -2.25 -0.17 -10.82
N SER A 40 -2.17 0.08 -9.51
CA SER A 40 -3.24 0.70 -8.74
C SER A 40 -3.51 2.13 -9.19
N ALA A 41 -2.47 2.93 -9.41
CA ALA A 41 -2.61 4.28 -9.95
C ALA A 41 -3.30 4.26 -11.32
N LEU A 42 -2.87 3.38 -12.24
CA LEU A 42 -3.51 3.20 -13.54
C LEU A 42 -4.96 2.70 -13.43
N ASN A 43 -5.24 1.76 -12.53
CA ASN A 43 -6.59 1.28 -12.26
C ASN A 43 -7.51 2.43 -11.86
N ILE A 44 -7.09 3.26 -10.89
CA ILE A 44 -7.88 4.41 -10.41
C ILE A 44 -8.10 5.42 -11.54
N LEU A 45 -7.06 5.76 -12.31
CA LEU A 45 -7.17 6.69 -13.46
C LEU A 45 -8.15 6.20 -14.52
N LEU A 46 -8.29 4.89 -14.72
CA LEU A 46 -9.19 4.31 -15.72
C LEU A 46 -10.63 4.19 -15.23
N LEU A 47 -10.84 4.04 -13.92
CA LEU A 47 -12.16 3.89 -13.30
C LEU A 47 -12.76 5.23 -12.86
N ASP A 48 -11.92 6.12 -12.40
CA ASP A 48 -12.25 7.44 -11.86
C ASP A 48 -11.32 8.48 -12.47
N LYS A 49 -11.58 9.74 -12.18
CA LYS A 49 -10.68 10.84 -12.58
C LYS A 49 -9.45 10.86 -11.66
N PHE A 50 -8.50 11.72 -12.00
CA PHE A 50 -7.34 11.99 -11.15
C PHE A 50 -7.79 12.38 -9.74
N SER A 51 -7.51 11.49 -8.78
CA SER A 51 -7.97 11.57 -7.40
C SER A 51 -6.80 11.47 -6.42
N SER A 52 -7.07 11.72 -5.15
CA SER A 52 -6.09 11.52 -4.06
C SER A 52 -5.47 10.12 -4.07
N GLY A 53 -6.23 9.09 -4.46
CA GLY A 53 -5.74 7.72 -4.57
C GLY A 53 -4.59 7.58 -5.58
N VAL A 54 -4.65 8.28 -6.71
CA VAL A 54 -3.54 8.30 -7.68
C VAL A 54 -2.30 8.94 -7.08
N ILE A 55 -2.46 10.10 -6.40
CA ILE A 55 -1.34 10.80 -5.76
C ILE A 55 -0.70 9.90 -4.69
N ILE A 56 -1.50 9.28 -3.83
CA ILE A 56 -1.01 8.36 -2.79
C ILE A 56 -0.23 7.19 -3.39
N CYS A 57 -0.73 6.58 -4.47
CA CYS A 57 -0.02 5.49 -5.15
C CYS A 57 1.31 5.95 -5.75
N LEU A 58 1.38 7.14 -6.35
CA LEU A 58 2.62 7.68 -6.89
C LEU A 58 3.63 8.01 -5.78
N VAL A 59 3.18 8.61 -4.68
CA VAL A 59 4.03 8.84 -3.48
C VAL A 59 4.55 7.51 -2.94
N ALA A 60 3.72 6.45 -2.92
CA ALA A 60 4.13 5.12 -2.51
C ALA A 60 5.24 4.55 -3.41
N VAL A 61 5.14 4.71 -4.72
CA VAL A 61 6.19 4.29 -5.66
C VAL A 61 7.49 5.05 -5.39
N LEU A 62 7.45 6.37 -5.22
CA LEU A 62 8.64 7.16 -4.89
C LEU A 62 9.28 6.71 -3.59
N GLN A 63 8.48 6.47 -2.55
CA GLN A 63 8.99 5.97 -1.27
C GLN A 63 9.61 4.57 -1.39
N ILE A 64 9.04 3.68 -2.22
CA ILE A 64 9.61 2.35 -2.43
C ILE A 64 10.94 2.46 -3.17
N ILE A 65 11.06 3.33 -4.17
CA ILE A 65 12.31 3.58 -4.89
C ILE A 65 13.38 4.07 -3.90
N ASP A 66 13.05 5.03 -3.05
CA ASP A 66 13.92 5.53 -1.99
C ASP A 66 14.36 4.40 -1.04
N SER A 67 13.41 3.59 -0.57
CA SER A 67 13.68 2.44 0.29
C SER A 67 14.59 1.39 -0.37
N LEU A 68 14.41 1.14 -1.68
CA LEU A 68 15.28 0.25 -2.46
C LEU A 68 16.68 0.83 -2.64
N TRP A 69 16.80 2.13 -2.83
CA TRP A 69 18.09 2.82 -2.91
C TRP A 69 18.87 2.66 -1.61
N HIS A 70 18.24 2.92 -0.46
CA HIS A 70 18.87 2.72 0.86
C HIS A 70 19.21 1.25 1.12
N GLU A 71 18.37 0.31 0.68
CA GLU A 71 18.65 -1.13 0.76
C GLU A 71 19.88 -1.52 -0.04
N THR A 72 20.05 -0.99 -1.25
CA THR A 72 21.21 -1.30 -2.10
C THR A 72 22.51 -0.71 -1.58
N LYS A 73 22.44 0.45 -0.93
CA LYS A 73 23.59 1.13 -0.33
C LYS A 73 23.87 0.74 1.13
N ASN A 74 23.03 -0.12 1.70
CA ASN A 74 23.08 -0.51 3.11
C ASN A 74 23.08 0.71 4.05
N THR A 75 22.33 1.76 3.70
CA THR A 75 22.13 2.98 4.48
C THR A 75 20.77 2.99 5.15
N GLU A 76 20.56 3.89 6.11
CA GLU A 76 19.27 4.09 6.73
C GLU A 76 18.56 5.33 6.16
N VAL A 77 17.25 5.22 5.98
CA VAL A 77 16.42 6.37 5.60
C VAL A 77 16.50 7.42 6.69
N SER A 78 16.86 8.65 6.32
CA SER A 78 17.00 9.76 7.26
C SER A 78 15.66 10.21 7.85
N LEU A 79 15.72 10.90 8.99
CA LEU A 79 14.51 11.48 9.60
C LEU A 79 13.85 12.51 8.67
N ALA A 80 14.65 13.29 7.93
CA ALA A 80 14.15 14.28 6.98
C ALA A 80 13.34 13.63 5.86
N GLU A 81 13.82 12.53 5.26
CA GLU A 81 13.10 11.77 4.24
C GLU A 81 11.78 11.21 4.79
N LYS A 82 11.78 10.68 6.00
CA LYS A 82 10.56 10.19 6.66
C LYS A 82 9.53 11.31 6.86
N ILE A 83 9.96 12.50 7.27
CA ILE A 83 9.08 13.67 7.43
C ILE A 83 8.55 14.12 6.06
N ILE A 84 9.39 14.16 5.02
CA ILE A 84 8.96 14.52 3.67
C ILE A 84 7.87 13.58 3.18
N PHE A 85 8.07 12.26 3.27
CA PHE A 85 7.05 11.30 2.86
C PHE A 85 5.78 11.38 3.72
N PHE A 86 5.92 11.62 5.03
CA PHE A 86 4.75 11.85 5.89
C PHE A 86 3.92 13.04 5.41
N VAL A 87 4.57 14.17 5.11
CA VAL A 87 3.90 15.37 4.60
C VAL A 87 3.25 15.09 3.24
N LEU A 88 3.94 14.38 2.33
CA LEU A 88 3.40 14.04 1.01
C LEU A 88 2.15 13.14 1.11
N TYR A 89 2.15 12.14 1.99
CA TYR A 89 0.98 11.28 2.18
C TYR A 89 -0.19 12.02 2.81
N VAL A 90 0.07 12.84 3.83
CA VAL A 90 -0.98 13.65 4.47
C VAL A 90 -1.55 14.67 3.49
N ALA A 91 -0.68 15.40 2.77
CA ALA A 91 -1.12 16.35 1.75
C ALA A 91 -1.94 15.66 0.64
N GLY A 92 -1.47 14.51 0.12
CA GLY A 92 -2.20 13.72 -0.87
C GLY A 92 -3.55 13.22 -0.38
N GLY A 93 -3.64 12.83 0.90
CA GLY A 93 -4.90 12.46 1.55
C GLY A 93 -5.86 13.62 1.72
N ILE A 94 -5.36 14.78 2.16
CA ILE A 94 -6.17 16.00 2.34
C ILE A 94 -6.72 16.50 1.00
N PHE A 95 -5.98 16.37 -0.09
CA PHE A 95 -6.41 16.80 -1.42
C PHE A 95 -7.71 16.12 -1.90
N GLY A 96 -8.01 14.92 -1.40
CA GLY A 96 -9.24 14.20 -1.70
C GLY A 96 -10.21 14.08 -0.53
N PHE A 97 -10.03 14.90 0.51
CA PHE A 97 -10.86 14.84 1.71
C PHE A 97 -12.23 15.49 1.45
N GLU A 98 -13.28 14.69 1.32
CA GLU A 98 -14.66 15.14 1.12
C GLU A 98 -15.56 14.82 2.33
N LYS A 99 -15.31 13.71 3.01
CA LYS A 99 -16.16 13.20 4.10
C LYS A 99 -15.33 12.82 5.31
N GLY A 100 -15.91 12.89 6.50
CA GLY A 100 -15.22 12.52 7.74
C GLY A 100 -14.60 11.11 7.73
N ILE A 101 -15.18 10.16 6.99
CA ILE A 101 -14.64 8.80 6.82
C ILE A 101 -13.30 8.79 6.09
N ASP A 102 -12.98 9.82 5.30
CA ASP A 102 -11.73 9.91 4.53
C ASP A 102 -10.50 10.05 5.41
N ILE A 103 -10.67 10.34 6.70
CA ILE A 103 -9.58 10.26 7.68
C ILE A 103 -8.96 8.86 7.73
N LEU A 104 -9.75 7.81 7.47
CA LEU A 104 -9.24 6.43 7.43
C LEU A 104 -8.27 6.23 6.25
N SER A 105 -8.48 6.91 5.12
CA SER A 105 -7.55 6.84 3.99
C SER A 105 -6.20 7.44 4.35
N ILE A 106 -6.17 8.54 5.12
CA ILE A 106 -4.94 9.18 5.62
C ILE A 106 -4.24 8.25 6.62
N ILE A 107 -4.98 7.66 7.55
CA ILE A 107 -4.42 6.70 8.52
C ILE A 107 -3.82 5.50 7.78
N ALA A 108 -4.54 4.95 6.81
CA ALA A 108 -4.05 3.84 5.99
C ALA A 108 -2.78 4.22 5.23
N ALA A 109 -2.73 5.42 4.62
CA ALA A 109 -1.55 5.92 3.92
C ALA A 109 -0.33 6.05 4.85
N VAL A 110 -0.52 6.57 6.06
CA VAL A 110 0.54 6.67 7.08
C VAL A 110 1.01 5.28 7.50
N LEU A 111 0.11 4.32 7.73
CA LEU A 111 0.49 2.94 8.05
C LEU A 111 1.27 2.28 6.92
N TYR A 112 0.90 2.54 5.66
CA TYR A 112 1.64 2.08 4.50
C TYR A 112 3.05 2.69 4.46
N MET A 113 3.14 3.99 4.68
CA MET A 113 4.42 4.70 4.75
C MET A 113 5.34 4.08 5.82
N LEU A 114 4.82 3.85 7.02
CA LEU A 114 5.56 3.23 8.11
C LEU A 114 6.00 1.79 7.75
N ALA A 115 5.17 1.04 7.02
CA ALA A 115 5.53 -0.29 6.53
C ALA A 115 6.77 -0.24 5.65
N MET A 116 6.81 0.65 4.66
CA MET A 116 7.89 0.72 3.68
C MET A 116 9.24 1.10 4.29
N PHE A 117 9.25 1.85 5.40
CA PHE A 117 10.49 2.19 6.13
C PHE A 117 11.01 1.09 7.04
N GLN A 118 10.26 0.00 7.24
CA GLN A 118 10.73 -1.11 8.07
C GLN A 118 11.80 -1.92 7.32
N LYS A 119 12.87 -2.30 8.04
CA LYS A 119 13.91 -3.21 7.51
C LYS A 119 13.51 -4.69 7.65
N LYS A 120 12.77 -5.03 8.71
CA LYS A 120 12.33 -6.41 8.98
C LYS A 120 11.01 -6.69 8.27
N GLU A 121 10.97 -7.72 7.45
CA GLU A 121 9.79 -8.13 6.66
C GLU A 121 8.56 -8.38 7.53
N GLN A 122 8.75 -8.89 8.74
CA GLN A 122 7.64 -9.10 9.69
C GLN A 122 7.00 -7.78 10.14
N HIS A 123 7.79 -6.72 10.34
CA HIS A 123 7.28 -5.41 10.66
C HIS A 123 6.54 -4.80 9.46
N ILE A 124 7.07 -4.97 8.23
CA ILE A 124 6.36 -4.55 7.01
C ILE A 124 4.97 -5.19 6.96
N ARG A 125 4.88 -6.52 7.15
CA ARG A 125 3.60 -7.24 7.13
C ARG A 125 2.65 -6.77 8.23
N LEU A 126 3.16 -6.47 9.43
CA LEU A 126 2.34 -6.00 10.54
C LEU A 126 1.71 -4.62 10.24
N PHE A 127 2.50 -3.67 9.73
CA PHE A 127 1.99 -2.36 9.33
C PHE A 127 1.03 -2.45 8.14
N LEU A 128 1.32 -3.31 7.16
CA LEU A 128 0.43 -3.57 6.03
C LEU A 128 -0.88 -4.24 6.47
N LEU A 129 -0.84 -5.11 7.49
CA LEU A 129 -2.05 -5.67 8.10
C LEU A 129 -2.93 -4.56 8.69
N GLY A 130 -2.33 -3.62 9.44
CA GLY A 130 -3.05 -2.45 9.96
C GLY A 130 -3.62 -1.58 8.83
N ASN A 131 -2.84 -1.32 7.77
CA ASN A 131 -3.30 -0.61 6.59
C ASN A 131 -4.54 -1.28 5.97
N MET A 132 -4.49 -2.60 5.72
CA MET A 132 -5.61 -3.36 5.14
C MET A 132 -6.84 -3.36 6.05
N ALA A 133 -6.64 -3.47 7.38
CA ALA A 133 -7.75 -3.38 8.33
C ALA A 133 -8.44 -2.02 8.26
N THR A 134 -7.68 -0.93 8.16
CA THR A 134 -8.21 0.43 8.01
C THR A 134 -8.99 0.57 6.70
N TRP A 135 -8.45 0.07 5.58
CA TRP A 135 -9.14 0.06 4.29
C TRP A 135 -10.39 -0.83 4.30
N THR A 136 -10.40 -1.94 5.05
CA THR A 136 -11.59 -2.79 5.20
C THR A 136 -12.72 -2.00 5.83
N VAL A 137 -12.47 -1.27 6.92
CA VAL A 137 -13.47 -0.41 7.56
C VAL A 137 -13.98 0.65 6.59
N TYR A 138 -13.07 1.36 5.90
CA TYR A 138 -13.41 2.37 4.91
C TYR A 138 -14.32 1.82 3.81
N HIS A 139 -13.93 0.73 3.16
CA HIS A 139 -14.71 0.11 2.08
C HIS A 139 -16.04 -0.48 2.54
N THR A 140 -16.11 -0.97 3.79
CA THR A 140 -17.38 -1.46 4.37
C THR A 140 -18.38 -0.32 4.52
N VAL A 141 -17.94 0.82 5.04
CA VAL A 141 -18.82 2.01 5.21
C VAL A 141 -19.28 2.55 3.86
N LEU A 142 -18.41 2.50 2.84
CA LEU A 142 -18.76 2.92 1.47
C LEU A 142 -19.58 1.88 0.68
N GLY A 143 -19.80 0.67 1.20
CA GLY A 143 -20.47 -0.41 0.47
C GLY A 143 -19.69 -0.89 -0.77
N SER A 144 -18.36 -0.75 -0.77
CA SER A 144 -17.52 -1.10 -1.91
C SER A 144 -17.13 -2.57 -1.92
N THR A 145 -17.17 -3.22 -3.10
CA THR A 145 -16.71 -4.61 -3.29
C THR A 145 -15.22 -4.79 -3.03
N ALA A 146 -14.42 -3.72 -3.01
CA ALA A 146 -13.00 -3.77 -2.66
C ALA A 146 -12.74 -4.30 -1.23
N VAL A 147 -13.76 -4.34 -0.36
CA VAL A 147 -13.68 -4.97 0.97
C VAL A 147 -13.23 -6.42 0.89
N PHE A 148 -13.68 -7.18 -0.11
CA PHE A 148 -13.29 -8.60 -0.26
C PHE A 148 -11.80 -8.74 -0.57
N ALA A 149 -11.22 -7.84 -1.37
CA ALA A 149 -9.79 -7.83 -1.65
C ALA A 149 -8.97 -7.53 -0.39
N GLN A 150 -9.42 -6.61 0.45
CA GLN A 150 -8.77 -6.28 1.71
C GLN A 150 -8.85 -7.45 2.71
N ILE A 151 -9.99 -8.12 2.83
CA ILE A 151 -10.15 -9.31 3.69
C ILE A 151 -9.21 -10.43 3.23
N ALA A 152 -9.14 -10.70 1.92
CA ALA A 152 -8.20 -11.69 1.36
C ALA A 152 -6.75 -11.32 1.66
N GLY A 153 -6.39 -10.05 1.56
CA GLY A 153 -5.08 -9.51 1.93
C GLY A 153 -4.76 -9.69 3.42
N ILE A 154 -5.73 -9.44 4.31
CA ILE A 154 -5.59 -9.67 5.75
C ILE A 154 -5.30 -11.15 6.04
N ILE A 155 -6.09 -12.07 5.47
CA ILE A 155 -5.90 -13.51 5.64
C ILE A 155 -4.50 -13.91 5.14
N SER A 156 -4.11 -13.45 3.95
CA SER A 156 -2.78 -13.71 3.39
C SER A 156 -1.66 -13.18 4.28
N SER A 157 -1.82 -11.97 4.83
CA SER A 157 -0.84 -11.37 5.74
C SER A 157 -0.70 -12.15 7.04
N LEU A 158 -1.81 -12.60 7.63
CA LEU A 158 -1.80 -13.44 8.85
C LEU A 158 -1.11 -14.77 8.60
N ILE A 159 -1.39 -15.44 7.48
CA ILE A 159 -0.71 -16.68 7.08
C ILE A 159 0.79 -16.45 6.94
N ALA A 160 1.20 -15.36 6.28
CA ALA A 160 2.60 -15.03 6.08
C ALA A 160 3.31 -14.70 7.41
N LEU A 161 2.65 -13.93 8.31
CA LEU A 161 3.16 -13.65 9.66
C LEU A 161 3.38 -14.93 10.46
N TYR A 162 2.44 -15.87 10.41
CA TYR A 162 2.57 -17.16 11.08
C TYR A 162 3.68 -18.01 10.46
N ARG A 163 3.67 -18.16 9.13
CA ARG A 163 4.62 -18.99 8.37
C ARG A 163 6.07 -18.55 8.55
N TYR A 164 6.32 -17.24 8.58
CA TYR A 164 7.66 -16.68 8.67
C TYR A 164 8.05 -16.24 10.09
N ARG A 165 7.26 -16.58 11.12
CA ARG A 165 7.51 -16.21 12.51
C ARG A 165 8.88 -16.66 13.03
N LYS A 166 9.36 -17.83 12.59
CA LYS A 166 10.63 -18.44 13.05
C LYS A 166 11.80 -18.23 12.09
N SER A 167 11.62 -17.50 10.99
CA SER A 167 12.70 -17.20 10.05
C SER A 167 13.51 -16.04 10.62
N LYS A 168 14.49 -16.36 11.50
CA LYS A 168 15.58 -15.48 11.89
C LYS A 168 16.74 -15.66 10.92
#